data_25b3edd46bfeb2de1c8272269d2b649f
#
_entry.id   25b3edd46bfeb2de1c8272269d2b649f
#
_cell.length_a   1.000
_cell.length_b   1.000
_cell.length_c   1.000
_cell.angle_alpha   90.00
_cell.angle_beta   90.00
_cell.angle_gamma   90.00
#
_symmetry.space_group_name_H-M   'P 1'
#
loop_
_entity.id
_entity.type
_entity.pdbx_description
1 polymer ?
#
loop_
_entity_poly.entity_id
_entity_poly.type
_entity_poly.pdbx_seq_one_letter_code
_entity_poly.pdbx_strand_id
1 'polypeptide(L)'
;VKDIKDLSKILHEAFKVATTGRPGPVLVDIPKDIQFAKISYSKPKTEKKLNGKSLNHFSQNDINNLIDLMNKSKKPIFYSGGGVINSGPEASESLRELVQLTGFPITSTLQGLGAYPGDDNQFLGMLGMHGTYEANNAMHDCDLLINIGARFDDRITGKIDEFSPNSKKIHIDIDPSSINKIIKVDLAIVGDVNHVLKSINKTLKSKKIDLKKSNKQKISK
;
A
#
# COMPACT_ATOMS: atom_id res chain seq x y z
N VAL A 1 -16.24 -26.86 8.75
CA VAL A 1 -15.62 -28.16 9.05
C VAL A 1 -16.63 -29.25 8.80
N LYS A 2 -16.28 -30.26 7.99
CA LYS A 2 -17.19 -31.39 7.65
C LYS A 2 -16.79 -32.70 8.31
N ASP A 3 -15.53 -32.83 8.73
CA ASP A 3 -15.02 -33.99 9.47
C ASP A 3 -14.19 -33.49 10.64
N ILE A 4 -14.40 -34.11 11.83
CA ILE A 4 -13.65 -33.74 13.05
C ILE A 4 -12.14 -33.93 12.89
N LYS A 5 -11.69 -34.87 12.04
CA LYS A 5 -10.29 -35.13 11.76
C LYS A 5 -9.61 -33.93 11.09
N ASP A 6 -10.35 -33.11 10.35
CA ASP A 6 -9.83 -31.95 9.65
C ASP A 6 -9.84 -30.67 10.51
N LEU A 7 -10.51 -30.67 11.65
CA LEU A 7 -10.70 -29.47 12.49
C LEU A 7 -9.37 -28.75 12.79
N SER A 8 -8.37 -29.49 13.27
CA SER A 8 -7.08 -28.92 13.65
C SER A 8 -6.36 -28.30 12.44
N LYS A 9 -6.39 -28.99 11.30
CA LYS A 9 -5.79 -28.51 10.04
C LYS A 9 -6.49 -27.25 9.54
N ILE A 10 -7.82 -27.26 9.51
CA ILE A 10 -8.63 -26.11 9.06
C ILE A 10 -8.39 -24.88 9.94
N LEU A 11 -8.31 -25.04 11.27
CA LEU A 11 -8.00 -23.94 12.18
C LEU A 11 -6.61 -23.35 11.89
N HIS A 12 -5.58 -24.17 11.71
CA HIS A 12 -4.25 -23.69 11.37
C HIS A 12 -4.23 -22.96 10.02
N GLU A 13 -4.95 -23.47 9.04
CA GLU A 13 -5.06 -22.86 7.73
C GLU A 13 -5.81 -21.52 7.79
N ALA A 14 -6.85 -21.42 8.62
CA ALA A 14 -7.57 -20.17 8.84
C ALA A 14 -6.65 -19.06 9.40
N PHE A 15 -5.84 -19.37 10.41
CA PHE A 15 -4.83 -18.42 10.93
C PHE A 15 -3.80 -18.02 9.87
N LYS A 16 -3.35 -18.98 9.07
CA LYS A 16 -2.42 -18.72 7.98
C LYS A 16 -3.03 -17.78 6.95
N VAL A 17 -4.25 -18.06 6.50
CA VAL A 17 -4.97 -17.20 5.54
C VAL A 17 -5.20 -15.82 6.11
N ALA A 18 -5.64 -15.72 7.39
CA ALA A 18 -5.89 -14.45 8.06
C ALA A 18 -4.67 -13.52 8.14
N THR A 19 -3.46 -14.09 8.12
CA THR A 19 -2.19 -13.35 8.31
C THR A 19 -1.32 -13.28 7.05
N THR A 20 -1.77 -13.88 5.92
CA THR A 20 -0.98 -13.92 4.68
C THR A 20 -1.47 -12.85 3.70
N GLY A 21 -0.54 -12.19 3.03
CA GLY A 21 -0.85 -11.13 2.07
C GLY A 21 -1.44 -9.92 2.76
N ARG A 22 -2.63 -9.50 2.34
CA ARG A 22 -3.42 -8.49 3.05
C ARG A 22 -4.14 -9.15 4.23
N PRO A 23 -3.75 -8.86 5.49
CA PRO A 23 -4.37 -9.46 6.65
C PRO A 23 -5.87 -9.13 6.74
N GLY A 24 -6.66 -10.10 7.18
CA GLY A 24 -8.09 -9.91 7.33
C GLY A 24 -8.76 -11.05 8.12
N PRO A 25 -10.04 -10.88 8.50
CA PRO A 25 -10.79 -11.90 9.25
C PRO A 25 -11.08 -13.13 8.39
N VAL A 26 -11.07 -14.29 9.04
CA VAL A 26 -11.47 -15.58 8.45
C VAL A 26 -12.53 -16.21 9.32
N LEU A 27 -13.65 -16.61 8.75
CA LEU A 27 -14.69 -17.34 9.43
C LEU A 27 -14.43 -18.84 9.32
N VAL A 28 -14.52 -19.56 10.44
CA VAL A 28 -14.52 -21.03 10.46
C VAL A 28 -15.85 -21.50 11.02
N ASP A 29 -16.67 -22.12 10.18
CA ASP A 29 -17.93 -22.74 10.61
C ASP A 29 -17.65 -24.14 11.14
N ILE A 30 -18.08 -24.39 12.41
CA ILE A 30 -17.96 -25.67 13.09
C ILE A 30 -19.37 -26.13 13.48
N PRO A 31 -20.00 -27.00 12.65
CA PRO A 31 -21.33 -27.52 12.90
C PRO A 31 -21.47 -28.24 14.26
N LYS A 32 -22.67 -28.30 14.78
CA LYS A 32 -22.97 -28.85 16.12
C LYS A 32 -22.52 -30.28 16.30
N ASP A 33 -22.71 -31.14 15.31
CA ASP A 33 -22.29 -32.53 15.30
C ASP A 33 -20.76 -32.66 15.43
N ILE A 34 -20.00 -31.81 14.76
CA ILE A 34 -18.54 -31.73 14.85
C ILE A 34 -18.10 -31.28 16.24
N GLN A 35 -18.81 -30.33 16.86
CA GLN A 35 -18.49 -29.83 18.21
C GLN A 35 -18.65 -30.93 19.28
N PHE A 36 -19.58 -31.88 19.10
CA PHE A 36 -19.82 -33.01 20.00
C PHE A 36 -19.00 -34.26 19.66
N ALA A 37 -18.39 -34.32 18.47
CA ALA A 37 -17.58 -35.45 18.04
C ALA A 37 -16.32 -35.60 18.91
N LYS A 38 -15.91 -36.84 19.12
CA LYS A 38 -14.69 -37.15 19.89
C LYS A 38 -13.61 -37.67 18.95
N ILE A 39 -12.39 -37.19 19.15
CA ILE A 39 -11.20 -37.64 18.41
C ILE A 39 -10.00 -37.72 19.34
N SER A 40 -9.12 -38.68 19.10
CA SER A 40 -7.81 -38.68 19.76
C SER A 40 -6.97 -37.52 19.25
N TYR A 41 -6.61 -36.62 20.16
CA TYR A 41 -5.80 -35.44 19.83
C TYR A 41 -4.38 -35.88 19.44
N SER A 42 -3.94 -35.46 18.29
CA SER A 42 -2.53 -35.49 17.90
C SER A 42 -2.07 -34.07 17.63
N LYS A 43 -0.95 -33.67 18.25
CA LYS A 43 -0.37 -32.35 17.99
C LYS A 43 -0.06 -32.24 16.48
N PRO A 44 -0.58 -31.21 15.78
CA PRO A 44 -0.23 -31.02 14.38
C PRO A 44 1.29 -30.94 14.25
N LYS A 45 1.84 -31.63 13.25
CA LYS A 45 3.24 -31.40 12.91
C LYS A 45 3.36 -29.92 12.55
N THR A 46 4.17 -29.17 13.31
CA THR A 46 4.48 -27.78 13.00
C THR A 46 5.06 -27.77 11.58
N GLU A 47 4.24 -27.38 10.61
CA GLU A 47 4.78 -27.06 9.29
C GLU A 47 5.83 -25.98 9.53
N LYS A 48 7.04 -26.20 9.01
CA LYS A 48 8.10 -25.18 8.99
C LYS A 48 7.43 -23.86 8.65
N LYS A 49 7.71 -22.80 9.43
CA LYS A 49 7.28 -21.43 9.10
C LYS A 49 7.39 -21.33 7.59
N LEU A 50 6.25 -21.28 6.92
CA LEU A 50 6.25 -20.95 5.52
C LEU A 50 6.84 -19.54 5.52
N ASN A 51 8.10 -19.46 5.15
CA ASN A 51 8.68 -18.20 4.68
C ASN A 51 7.65 -17.74 3.65
N GLY A 52 6.83 -16.76 4.05
CA GLY A 52 5.76 -16.28 3.20
C GLY A 52 6.40 -16.08 1.84
N LYS A 53 5.92 -16.80 0.83
CA LYS A 53 6.40 -16.54 -0.52
C LYS A 53 6.27 -15.05 -0.66
N SER A 54 7.40 -14.38 -0.82
CA SER A 54 7.42 -12.94 -1.03
C SER A 54 6.36 -12.65 -2.07
N LEU A 55 5.29 -11.96 -1.68
CA LEU A 55 4.24 -11.53 -2.60
C LEU A 55 4.75 -10.40 -3.52
N ASN A 56 6.05 -10.26 -3.63
CA ASN A 56 6.71 -9.30 -4.49
C ASN A 56 6.69 -9.82 -5.92
N HIS A 57 5.71 -9.35 -6.67
CA HIS A 57 5.54 -9.64 -8.10
C HIS A 57 5.95 -8.43 -8.96
N PHE A 58 6.93 -7.65 -8.50
CA PHE A 58 7.45 -6.52 -9.26
C PHE A 58 8.89 -6.78 -9.72
N SER A 59 9.25 -6.17 -10.83
CA SER A 59 10.58 -6.24 -11.45
C SER A 59 11.36 -4.94 -11.25
N GLN A 60 12.68 -4.98 -11.50
CA GLN A 60 13.49 -3.77 -11.55
C GLN A 60 13.04 -2.83 -12.68
N ASN A 61 12.44 -3.36 -13.75
CA ASN A 61 11.89 -2.56 -14.83
C ASN A 61 10.69 -1.73 -14.37
N ASP A 62 9.82 -2.27 -13.50
CA ASP A 62 8.69 -1.52 -12.94
C ASP A 62 9.18 -0.35 -12.09
N ILE A 63 10.24 -0.56 -11.29
CA ILE A 63 10.89 0.50 -10.52
C ILE A 63 11.51 1.58 -11.44
N ASN A 64 12.16 1.18 -12.53
CA ASN A 64 12.71 2.12 -13.49
C ASN A 64 11.61 2.94 -14.17
N ASN A 65 10.52 2.31 -14.59
CA ASN A 65 9.36 2.98 -15.20
C ASN A 65 8.71 3.99 -14.23
N LEU A 66 8.59 3.62 -12.95
CA LEU A 66 8.11 4.52 -11.91
C LEU A 66 9.03 5.75 -11.80
N ILE A 67 10.34 5.55 -11.70
CA ILE A 67 11.31 6.66 -11.59
C ILE A 67 11.29 7.55 -12.84
N ASP A 68 11.12 6.98 -14.02
CA ASP A 68 10.99 7.74 -15.26
C ASP A 68 9.73 8.62 -15.27
N LEU A 69 8.61 8.12 -14.76
CA LEU A 69 7.39 8.92 -14.56
C LEU A 69 7.62 10.03 -13.54
N MET A 70 8.26 9.74 -12.41
CA MET A 70 8.62 10.76 -11.41
C MET A 70 9.50 11.87 -12.00
N ASN A 71 10.47 11.52 -12.83
CA ASN A 71 11.39 12.48 -13.44
C ASN A 71 10.72 13.39 -14.49
N LYS A 72 9.66 12.90 -15.14
CA LYS A 72 8.89 13.65 -16.15
C LYS A 72 7.80 14.53 -15.57
N SER A 73 7.38 14.24 -14.33
CA SER A 73 6.29 14.95 -13.66
C SER A 73 6.71 16.33 -13.19
N LYS A 74 5.75 17.26 -13.23
CA LYS A 74 5.90 18.64 -12.75
C LYS A 74 5.15 18.89 -11.43
N LYS A 75 4.10 18.11 -11.18
CA LYS A 75 3.22 18.23 -10.00
C LYS A 75 2.96 16.83 -9.40
N PRO A 76 3.99 16.08 -9.00
CA PRO A 76 3.81 14.77 -8.40
C PRO A 76 3.29 14.87 -6.98
N ILE A 77 2.52 13.85 -6.55
CA ILE A 77 2.06 13.71 -5.18
C ILE A 77 2.13 12.26 -4.72
N PHE A 78 2.60 12.04 -3.50
CA PHE A 78 2.46 10.76 -2.82
C PHE A 78 1.12 10.68 -2.08
N TYR A 79 0.50 9.52 -2.14
CA TYR A 79 -0.74 9.21 -1.46
C TYR A 79 -0.55 7.94 -0.63
N SER A 80 -0.35 8.08 0.68
CA SER A 80 -0.08 6.96 1.59
C SER A 80 -1.35 6.42 2.23
N GLY A 81 -1.45 5.10 2.29
CA GLY A 81 -2.56 4.40 2.93
C GLY A 81 -2.13 3.49 4.08
N GLY A 82 -3.10 2.78 4.64
CA GLY A 82 -2.89 1.83 5.75
C GLY A 82 -1.91 0.70 5.41
N GLY A 83 -1.66 0.43 4.13
CA GLY A 83 -0.65 -0.54 3.70
C GLY A 83 0.76 -0.21 4.16
N VAL A 84 1.09 1.08 4.32
CA VAL A 84 2.38 1.51 4.89
C VAL A 84 2.50 1.09 6.35
N ILE A 85 1.44 1.36 7.15
CA ILE A 85 1.38 0.97 8.57
C ILE A 85 1.46 -0.56 8.72
N ASN A 86 0.69 -1.28 7.91
CA ASN A 86 0.63 -2.75 7.95
C ASN A 86 1.95 -3.42 7.53
N SER A 87 2.76 -2.74 6.72
CA SER A 87 4.10 -3.22 6.29
C SER A 87 5.17 -2.99 7.36
N GLY A 88 4.83 -2.33 8.47
CA GLY A 88 5.66 -2.15 9.66
C GLY A 88 6.46 -0.84 9.70
N PRO A 89 7.17 -0.59 10.81
CA PRO A 89 7.88 0.66 11.05
C PRO A 89 8.91 1.02 9.98
N GLU A 90 9.61 0.01 9.46
CA GLU A 90 10.61 0.20 8.40
C GLU A 90 10.00 0.74 7.10
N ALA A 91 8.73 0.44 6.81
CA ALA A 91 8.03 1.00 5.66
C ALA A 91 7.80 2.51 5.82
N SER A 92 7.45 2.96 7.04
CA SER A 92 7.33 4.38 7.36
C SER A 92 8.67 5.11 7.25
N GLU A 93 9.76 4.50 7.70
CA GLU A 93 11.12 5.04 7.54
C GLU A 93 11.49 5.16 6.06
N SER A 94 11.24 4.10 5.27
CA SER A 94 11.48 4.09 3.82
C SER A 94 10.64 5.13 3.09
N LEU A 95 9.40 5.39 3.54
CA LEU A 95 8.54 6.43 3.00
C LEU A 95 9.09 7.83 3.29
N ARG A 96 9.52 8.09 4.53
CA ARG A 96 10.18 9.37 4.90
C ARG A 96 11.40 9.62 4.05
N GLU A 97 12.24 8.61 3.90
CA GLU A 97 13.42 8.70 3.06
C GLU A 97 13.06 9.03 1.60
N LEU A 98 12.04 8.38 1.04
CA LEU A 98 11.57 8.64 -0.33
C LEU A 98 11.11 10.09 -0.49
N VAL A 99 10.31 10.60 0.44
CA VAL A 99 9.85 12.01 0.44
C VAL A 99 11.03 12.96 0.53
N GLN A 100 12.01 12.69 1.42
CA GLN A 100 13.22 13.50 1.55
C GLN A 100 14.11 13.49 0.31
N LEU A 101 14.24 12.34 -0.36
CA LEU A 101 15.01 12.22 -1.60
C LEU A 101 14.38 12.99 -2.76
N THR A 102 13.05 12.98 -2.84
CA THR A 102 12.31 13.55 -3.96
C THR A 102 11.86 14.99 -3.74
N GLY A 103 11.57 15.36 -2.47
CA GLY A 103 10.95 16.63 -2.13
C GLY A 103 9.48 16.72 -2.57
N PHE A 104 8.83 15.61 -2.92
CA PHE A 104 7.43 15.59 -3.34
C PHE A 104 6.51 15.77 -2.14
N PRO A 105 5.38 16.47 -2.31
CA PRO A 105 4.35 16.53 -1.28
C PRO A 105 3.71 15.16 -1.06
N ILE A 106 3.21 14.96 0.16
CA ILE A 106 2.54 13.74 0.57
C ILE A 106 1.22 14.04 1.26
N THR A 107 0.21 13.25 0.93
CA THR A 107 -1.08 13.19 1.64
C THR A 107 -1.37 11.77 2.11
N SER A 108 -2.33 11.61 2.97
CA SER A 108 -2.64 10.32 3.59
C SER A 108 -4.13 10.02 3.63
N THR A 109 -4.47 8.73 3.60
CA THR A 109 -5.81 8.29 4.04
C THR A 109 -5.92 8.36 5.57
N LEU A 110 -7.15 8.26 6.10
CA LEU A 110 -7.37 8.11 7.54
C LEU A 110 -6.55 6.94 8.13
N GLN A 111 -6.54 5.79 7.46
CA GLN A 111 -5.80 4.59 7.89
C GLN A 111 -4.27 4.70 7.68
N GLY A 112 -3.82 5.66 6.91
CA GLY A 112 -2.40 5.94 6.69
C GLY A 112 -1.83 7.02 7.61
N LEU A 113 -2.66 7.66 8.43
CA LEU A 113 -2.19 8.66 9.40
C LEU A 113 -1.19 8.02 10.37
N GLY A 114 -0.08 8.71 10.62
CA GLY A 114 1.04 8.21 11.43
C GLY A 114 2.15 7.51 10.61
N ALA A 115 1.91 7.16 9.35
CA ALA A 115 2.96 6.63 8.48
C ALA A 115 4.02 7.69 8.13
N TYR A 116 3.63 8.96 8.11
CA TYR A 116 4.49 10.10 7.82
C TYR A 116 4.31 11.19 8.90
N PRO A 117 5.36 11.95 9.28
CA PRO A 117 5.27 13.02 10.29
C PRO A 117 4.28 14.10 9.87
N GLY A 118 3.36 14.46 10.79
CA GLY A 118 2.34 15.47 10.54
C GLY A 118 2.85 16.92 10.60
N ASP A 119 4.01 17.13 11.18
CA ASP A 119 4.69 18.42 11.31
C ASP A 119 5.69 18.70 10.19
N ASP A 120 5.92 17.76 9.29
CA ASP A 120 6.79 17.94 8.12
C ASP A 120 6.13 18.86 7.08
N ASN A 121 6.91 19.77 6.49
CA ASN A 121 6.42 20.73 5.50
C ASN A 121 5.91 20.09 4.19
N GLN A 122 6.28 18.83 3.89
CA GLN A 122 5.79 18.12 2.73
C GLN A 122 4.43 17.45 2.98
N PHE A 123 3.97 17.35 4.24
CA PHE A 123 2.70 16.75 4.58
C PHE A 123 1.54 17.73 4.40
N LEU A 124 0.63 17.41 3.49
CA LEU A 124 -0.53 18.25 3.17
C LEU A 124 -1.77 17.95 4.04
N GLY A 125 -1.65 16.97 4.94
CA GLY A 125 -2.78 16.50 5.73
C GLY A 125 -3.49 15.31 5.10
N MET A 126 -4.69 14.99 5.63
CA MET A 126 -5.52 13.92 5.14
C MET A 126 -6.27 14.33 3.88
N LEU A 127 -6.47 13.39 2.97
CA LEU A 127 -7.21 13.52 1.72
C LEU A 127 -8.65 13.01 1.88
N GLY A 128 -9.54 13.47 1.04
CA GLY A 128 -10.91 12.97 0.87
C GLY A 128 -11.98 13.86 1.48
N MET A 129 -13.17 13.28 1.72
CA MET A 129 -14.37 14.00 2.19
C MET A 129 -14.13 14.81 3.47
N HIS A 130 -13.31 14.30 4.37
CA HIS A 130 -12.94 14.94 5.64
C HIS A 130 -11.48 15.45 5.63
N GLY A 131 -10.91 15.60 4.43
CA GLY A 131 -9.53 16.02 4.26
C GLY A 131 -9.32 17.53 4.27
N THR A 132 -8.06 17.93 4.24
CA THR A 132 -7.68 19.34 4.13
C THR A 132 -7.93 19.87 2.72
N TYR A 133 -8.11 21.17 2.63
CA TYR A 133 -8.28 21.86 1.34
C TYR A 133 -7.04 21.69 0.45
N GLU A 134 -5.85 21.80 1.05
CA GLU A 134 -4.56 21.66 0.40
C GLU A 134 -4.36 20.26 -0.20
N ALA A 135 -4.67 19.23 0.58
CA ALA A 135 -4.52 17.84 0.12
C ALA A 135 -5.48 17.53 -1.05
N ASN A 136 -6.73 17.98 -0.96
CA ASN A 136 -7.72 17.76 -2.00
C ASN A 136 -7.39 18.51 -3.30
N ASN A 137 -6.96 19.77 -3.22
CA ASN A 137 -6.55 20.53 -4.40
C ASN A 137 -5.27 19.98 -5.03
N ALA A 138 -4.26 19.65 -4.21
CA ALA A 138 -3.03 19.07 -4.72
C ALA A 138 -3.29 17.73 -5.43
N MET A 139 -4.22 16.92 -4.92
CA MET A 139 -4.65 15.66 -5.57
C MET A 139 -5.36 15.91 -6.89
N HIS A 140 -6.23 16.94 -6.96
CA HIS A 140 -6.96 17.29 -8.20
C HIS A 140 -6.01 17.79 -9.29
N ASP A 141 -5.03 18.63 -8.90
CA ASP A 141 -4.14 19.35 -9.81
C ASP A 141 -2.86 18.58 -10.17
N CYS A 142 -2.59 17.45 -9.54
CA CYS A 142 -1.37 16.69 -9.80
C CYS A 142 -1.34 16.12 -11.23
N ASP A 143 -0.13 15.97 -11.77
CA ASP A 143 0.12 15.27 -13.04
C ASP A 143 0.66 13.86 -12.85
N LEU A 144 1.05 13.51 -11.61
CA LEU A 144 1.46 12.17 -11.20
C LEU A 144 0.98 11.88 -9.79
N LEU A 145 0.13 10.87 -9.66
CA LEU A 145 -0.36 10.33 -8.40
C LEU A 145 0.34 9.00 -8.11
N ILE A 146 1.09 8.94 -7.01
CA ILE A 146 1.76 7.72 -6.57
C ILE A 146 1.06 7.21 -5.31
N ASN A 147 0.17 6.23 -5.51
CA ASN A 147 -0.57 5.57 -4.45
C ASN A 147 0.28 4.47 -3.80
N ILE A 148 0.48 4.56 -2.48
CA ILE A 148 1.31 3.66 -1.67
C ILE A 148 0.44 3.00 -0.60
N GLY A 149 -0.06 1.79 -0.90
CA GLY A 149 -0.83 0.98 0.04
C GLY A 149 -2.22 1.53 0.40
N ALA A 150 -2.89 2.22 -0.55
CA ALA A 150 -4.27 2.67 -0.39
C ALA A 150 -5.17 2.07 -1.49
N ARG A 151 -6.46 1.84 -1.18
CA ARG A 151 -7.39 1.10 -2.05
C ARG A 151 -8.18 1.97 -3.02
N PHE A 152 -7.99 3.27 -3.06
CA PHE A 152 -8.90 4.20 -3.74
C PHE A 152 -10.35 4.07 -3.28
N ASP A 153 -10.56 4.22 -1.96
CA ASP A 153 -11.87 4.14 -1.33
C ASP A 153 -12.80 5.27 -1.80
N ASP A 154 -14.12 5.04 -1.81
CA ASP A 154 -15.12 6.01 -2.24
C ASP A 154 -15.10 7.31 -1.43
N ARG A 155 -14.73 7.25 -0.14
CA ARG A 155 -14.55 8.43 0.73
C ARG A 155 -13.41 9.34 0.29
N ILE A 156 -12.54 8.83 -0.56
CA ILE A 156 -11.40 9.56 -1.12
C ILE A 156 -11.67 9.97 -2.56
N THR A 157 -12.14 9.04 -3.38
CA THR A 157 -12.28 9.27 -4.82
C THR A 157 -13.48 10.14 -5.17
N GLY A 158 -14.56 10.04 -4.39
CA GLY A 158 -15.82 10.69 -4.76
C GLY A 158 -16.27 10.24 -6.14
N LYS A 159 -16.53 11.20 -7.05
CA LYS A 159 -16.88 10.92 -8.44
C LYS A 159 -15.65 10.45 -9.21
N ILE A 160 -15.65 9.17 -9.60
CA ILE A 160 -14.51 8.46 -10.17
C ILE A 160 -13.95 9.16 -11.41
N ASP A 161 -14.82 9.65 -12.30
CA ASP A 161 -14.42 10.29 -13.55
C ASP A 161 -13.74 11.65 -13.35
N GLU A 162 -13.93 12.26 -12.18
CA GLU A 162 -13.35 13.56 -11.82
C GLU A 162 -12.15 13.42 -10.84
N PHE A 163 -11.85 12.20 -10.41
CA PHE A 163 -10.75 11.96 -9.48
C PHE A 163 -9.41 12.10 -10.18
N SER A 164 -8.68 13.18 -9.82
CA SER A 164 -7.31 13.45 -10.33
C SER A 164 -7.23 13.27 -11.86
N PRO A 165 -8.06 14.03 -12.65
CA PRO A 165 -8.37 13.70 -14.05
C PRO A 165 -7.15 13.81 -14.98
N ASN A 166 -6.17 14.65 -14.62
CA ASN A 166 -5.01 14.97 -15.46
C ASN A 166 -3.75 14.18 -15.07
N SER A 167 -3.84 13.30 -14.07
CA SER A 167 -2.66 12.59 -13.56
C SER A 167 -2.43 11.24 -14.20
N LYS A 168 -1.16 10.90 -14.40
CA LYS A 168 -0.72 9.51 -14.45
C LYS A 168 -0.84 8.90 -13.06
N LYS A 169 -1.32 7.66 -12.97
CA LYS A 169 -1.60 7.00 -11.70
C LYS A 169 -0.75 5.76 -11.53
N ILE A 170 -0.05 5.69 -10.42
CA ILE A 170 0.75 4.53 -10.02
C ILE A 170 0.11 3.92 -8.77
N HIS A 171 -0.04 2.61 -8.73
CA HIS A 171 -0.60 1.90 -7.59
C HIS A 171 0.35 0.83 -7.07
N ILE A 172 0.84 1.03 -5.85
CA ILE A 172 1.66 0.08 -5.10
C ILE A 172 0.77 -0.56 -4.05
N ASP A 173 0.49 -1.85 -4.19
CA ASP A 173 -0.34 -2.60 -3.24
C ASP A 173 0.15 -4.05 -3.13
N ILE A 174 -0.04 -4.67 -1.96
CA ILE A 174 0.27 -6.09 -1.75
C ILE A 174 -0.80 -7.00 -2.33
N ASP A 175 -2.03 -6.49 -2.48
CA ASP A 175 -3.19 -7.23 -2.95
C ASP A 175 -3.45 -6.96 -4.44
N PRO A 176 -3.17 -7.94 -5.34
CA PRO A 176 -3.41 -7.76 -6.77
C PRO A 176 -4.88 -7.52 -7.10
N SER A 177 -5.82 -7.95 -6.25
CA SER A 177 -7.25 -7.73 -6.46
C SER A 177 -7.68 -6.28 -6.22
N SER A 178 -6.87 -5.47 -5.57
CA SER A 178 -7.07 -4.03 -5.38
C SER A 178 -6.69 -3.22 -6.61
N ILE A 179 -5.82 -3.76 -7.47
CA ILE A 179 -5.32 -3.08 -8.66
C ILE A 179 -6.44 -2.95 -9.71
N ASN A 180 -6.61 -1.74 -10.26
CA ASN A 180 -7.63 -1.42 -11.26
C ASN A 180 -9.08 -1.71 -10.83
N LYS A 181 -9.33 -1.92 -9.54
CA LYS A 181 -10.67 -2.24 -9.02
C LYS A 181 -11.60 -1.03 -9.08
N ILE A 182 -11.15 0.12 -8.63
CA ILE A 182 -11.93 1.37 -8.59
C ILE A 182 -11.37 2.36 -9.62
N ILE A 183 -10.09 2.66 -9.54
CA ILE A 183 -9.40 3.59 -10.44
C ILE A 183 -8.47 2.80 -11.36
N LYS A 184 -8.54 3.08 -12.66
CA LYS A 184 -7.56 2.55 -13.62
C LYS A 184 -6.23 3.25 -13.44
N VAL A 185 -5.15 2.47 -13.44
CA VAL A 185 -3.80 2.99 -13.22
C VAL A 185 -2.88 2.74 -14.42
N ASP A 186 -1.92 3.64 -14.62
CA ASP A 186 -0.94 3.56 -15.71
C ASP A 186 0.18 2.56 -15.38
N LEU A 187 0.52 2.43 -14.09
CA LEU A 187 1.53 1.48 -13.62
C LEU A 187 1.06 0.83 -12.31
N ALA A 188 1.05 -0.50 -12.28
CA ALA A 188 0.78 -1.29 -11.10
C ALA A 188 2.06 -1.95 -10.60
N ILE A 189 2.32 -1.89 -9.29
CA ILE A 189 3.45 -2.55 -8.63
C ILE A 189 2.89 -3.40 -7.50
N VAL A 190 2.80 -4.71 -7.74
CA VAL A 190 2.26 -5.65 -6.74
C VAL A 190 3.37 -6.14 -5.84
N GLY A 191 3.32 -5.76 -4.56
CA GLY A 191 4.33 -6.14 -3.59
C GLY A 191 4.14 -5.50 -2.22
N ASP A 192 4.90 -6.00 -1.26
CA ASP A 192 4.98 -5.38 0.06
C ASP A 192 5.56 -3.97 -0.04
N VAL A 193 4.92 -3.01 0.62
CA VAL A 193 5.27 -1.59 0.55
C VAL A 193 6.73 -1.34 0.95
N ASN A 194 7.21 -1.98 2.03
CA ASN A 194 8.58 -1.79 2.50
C ASN A 194 9.61 -2.23 1.44
N HIS A 195 9.39 -3.39 0.81
CA HIS A 195 10.28 -3.90 -0.24
C HIS A 195 10.29 -3.00 -1.47
N VAL A 196 9.11 -2.52 -1.89
CA VAL A 196 9.00 -1.61 -3.04
C VAL A 196 9.70 -0.28 -2.75
N LEU A 197 9.42 0.34 -1.59
CA LEU A 197 10.03 1.61 -1.19
C LEU A 197 11.56 1.50 -1.07
N LYS A 198 12.09 0.44 -0.45
CA LYS A 198 13.53 0.19 -0.39
C LYS A 198 14.16 0.07 -1.78
N SER A 199 13.46 -0.57 -2.73
CA SER A 199 13.95 -0.72 -4.10
C SER A 199 13.97 0.62 -4.84
N ILE A 200 12.95 1.47 -4.66
CA ILE A 200 12.90 2.83 -5.22
C ILE A 200 14.05 3.66 -4.65
N ASN A 201 14.18 3.75 -3.32
CA ASN A 201 15.19 4.54 -2.63
C ASN A 201 16.62 4.11 -3.05
N LYS A 202 16.87 2.80 -3.10
CA LYS A 202 18.14 2.25 -3.58
C LYS A 202 18.45 2.70 -5.00
N THR A 203 17.47 2.64 -5.89
CA THR A 203 17.64 3.00 -7.30
C THR A 203 17.88 4.51 -7.47
N LEU A 204 17.13 5.35 -6.76
CA LEU A 204 17.34 6.81 -6.76
C LEU A 204 18.76 7.18 -6.31
N LYS A 205 19.22 6.58 -5.21
CA LYS A 205 20.58 6.83 -4.68
C LYS A 205 21.66 6.33 -5.62
N SER A 206 21.53 5.12 -6.15
CA SER A 206 22.55 4.50 -7.03
C SER A 206 22.72 5.25 -8.35
N LYS A 207 21.63 5.75 -8.93
CA LYS A 207 21.64 6.53 -10.18
C LYS A 207 21.90 8.02 -9.96
N LYS A 208 22.04 8.48 -8.70
CA LYS A 208 22.22 9.89 -8.33
C LYS A 208 21.15 10.82 -8.95
N ILE A 209 19.91 10.35 -9.03
CA ILE A 209 18.79 11.08 -9.60
C ILE A 209 18.35 12.15 -8.58
N ASP A 210 18.45 13.42 -8.99
CA ASP A 210 18.00 14.56 -8.18
C ASP A 210 16.67 15.07 -8.71
N LEU A 211 15.59 14.65 -8.07
CA LEU A 211 14.23 15.06 -8.43
C LEU A 211 13.82 16.41 -7.83
N LYS A 212 14.57 16.93 -6.84
CA LYS A 212 14.28 18.23 -6.21
C LYS A 212 14.48 19.41 -7.16
N LYS A 213 15.37 19.27 -8.13
CA LYS A 213 15.65 20.33 -9.13
C LYS A 213 14.52 20.51 -10.14
N SER A 214 13.74 19.46 -10.41
CA SER A 214 12.62 19.51 -11.35
C SER A 214 11.35 20.11 -10.72
N ASN A 215 11.20 20.06 -9.40
CA ASN A 215 10.00 20.47 -8.68
C ASN A 215 10.18 21.81 -7.97
N LYS A 216 10.25 22.91 -8.72
CA LYS A 216 10.28 24.29 -8.18
C LYS A 216 8.89 24.84 -7.81
N GLN A 217 7.84 24.06 -7.78
CA GLN A 217 6.56 24.53 -7.26
C GLN A 217 6.54 24.43 -5.75
N LYS A 218 6.92 25.54 -5.10
CA LYS A 218 6.51 25.81 -3.71
C LYS A 218 4.98 25.77 -3.70
N ILE A 219 4.39 24.80 -3.02
CA ILE A 219 3.01 24.91 -2.59
C ILE A 219 3.04 26.08 -1.61
N SER A 220 2.59 27.25 -2.07
CA SER A 220 2.38 28.38 -1.17
C SER A 220 1.26 27.99 -0.21
N LYS A 221 1.60 27.86 1.07
CA LYS A 221 0.61 27.78 2.15
C LYS A 221 -0.22 29.05 2.19
#